data_10075613012754ecce25af5995df1029
#
_entry.id   10075613012754ecce25af5995df1029
#
_cell.length_a   1.000
_cell.length_b   1.000
_cell.length_c   1.000
_cell.angle_alpha   90.00
_cell.angle_beta   90.00
_cell.angle_gamma   90.00
#
_symmetry.space_group_name_H-M   'P 1'
#
loop_
_entity.id
_entity.type
_entity.pdbx_description
1 polymer ?
#
loop_
_entity_poly.entity_id
_entity_poly.type
_entity_poly.pdbx_seq_one_letter_code
_entity_poly.pdbx_strand_id
1 'polypeptide(L)'
;MSNFIFISPNFPTNYWQFCRELKNDGMNVLGIGDQPYDELKPELKDSLNEYYKVGSLENYDEVYRAVAFFTFKYGRIDWLESNNEYWLERDAALRTDFHITSGFQTEDMPRIKYKSKMKEYYQKAGIATARYHMVDDFEGCKKFIEEVGYPVVVKPDNGVGASDTHRLSDEEELRTFLTYKSIHPPDVSYIME
;
A
#
# COMPACT_ATOMS: atom_id res chain seq x y z
N MET A 1 -13.33 -11.54 -23.14
CA MET A 1 -12.96 -12.02 -21.80
C MET A 1 -12.04 -10.97 -21.22
N SER A 2 -12.33 -10.45 -20.02
CA SER A 2 -11.51 -9.42 -19.38
C SER A 2 -10.27 -10.02 -18.77
N ASN A 3 -9.15 -9.30 -18.84
CA ASN A 3 -7.86 -9.73 -18.32
C ASN A 3 -7.59 -9.06 -16.98
N PHE A 4 -7.42 -9.85 -15.94
CA PHE A 4 -7.11 -9.39 -14.58
C PHE A 4 -5.70 -9.86 -14.18
N ILE A 5 -4.81 -8.93 -13.87
CA ILE A 5 -3.50 -9.25 -13.26
C ILE A 5 -3.65 -9.18 -11.75
N PHE A 6 -3.33 -10.27 -11.06
CA PHE A 6 -3.26 -10.35 -9.62
C PHE A 6 -1.79 -10.38 -9.15
N ILE A 7 -1.36 -9.32 -8.45
CA ILE A 7 0.01 -9.23 -7.90
C ILE A 7 0.04 -9.92 -6.54
N SER A 8 1.06 -10.75 -6.27
CA SER A 8 1.22 -11.50 -5.01
C SER A 8 0.02 -12.39 -4.67
N PRO A 9 -0.48 -13.25 -5.59
CA PRO A 9 -1.68 -14.07 -5.34
C PRO A 9 -1.46 -15.16 -4.28
N ASN A 10 -0.20 -15.44 -3.91
CA ASN A 10 0.21 -16.45 -2.94
C ASN A 10 0.21 -15.92 -1.48
N PHE A 11 0.18 -14.60 -1.27
CA PHE A 11 0.21 -14.00 0.06
C PHE A 11 -0.71 -12.77 0.18
N PRO A 12 -1.58 -12.74 1.21
CA PRO A 12 -1.91 -13.78 2.19
C PRO A 12 -2.37 -15.12 1.59
N THR A 13 -2.15 -16.20 2.33
CA THR A 13 -2.31 -17.58 1.83
C THR A 13 -3.74 -17.99 1.45
N ASN A 14 -4.73 -17.11 1.65
CA ASN A 14 -6.14 -17.29 1.26
C ASN A 14 -6.52 -16.47 0.02
N TYR A 15 -5.58 -15.73 -0.60
CA TYR A 15 -5.88 -14.87 -1.76
C TYR A 15 -6.25 -15.65 -3.03
N TRP A 16 -5.94 -16.95 -3.10
CA TRP A 16 -6.46 -17.83 -4.14
C TRP A 16 -8.00 -17.80 -4.25
N GLN A 17 -8.71 -17.47 -3.16
CA GLN A 17 -10.17 -17.35 -3.17
C GLN A 17 -10.62 -16.18 -4.06
N PHE A 18 -9.93 -15.04 -4.02
CA PHE A 18 -10.21 -13.93 -4.95
C PHE A 18 -9.94 -14.36 -6.40
N CYS A 19 -8.80 -15.01 -6.64
CA CYS A 19 -8.45 -15.50 -7.98
C CYS A 19 -9.50 -16.48 -8.50
N ARG A 20 -10.00 -17.38 -7.64
CA ARG A 20 -11.06 -18.34 -8.00
C ARG A 20 -12.35 -17.65 -8.38
N GLU A 21 -12.81 -16.68 -7.59
CA GLU A 21 -14.07 -15.98 -7.87
C GLU A 21 -13.95 -15.14 -9.15
N LEU A 22 -12.85 -14.46 -9.37
CA LEU A 22 -12.59 -13.76 -10.63
C LEU A 22 -12.64 -14.71 -11.84
N LYS A 23 -12.07 -15.92 -11.70
CA LYS A 23 -12.12 -16.94 -12.75
C LYS A 23 -13.53 -17.48 -12.97
N ASN A 24 -14.31 -17.67 -11.88
CA ASN A 24 -15.69 -18.08 -11.94
C ASN A 24 -16.58 -17.04 -12.65
N ASP A 25 -16.24 -15.75 -12.50
CA ASP A 25 -16.89 -14.64 -13.21
C ASP A 25 -16.44 -14.52 -14.68
N GLY A 26 -15.64 -15.46 -15.15
CA GLY A 26 -15.23 -15.55 -16.55
C GLY A 26 -14.05 -14.65 -16.93
N MET A 27 -13.25 -14.21 -15.97
CA MET A 27 -12.04 -13.43 -16.25
C MET A 27 -10.84 -14.34 -16.53
N ASN A 28 -9.89 -13.84 -17.33
CA ASN A 28 -8.54 -14.38 -17.37
C ASN A 28 -7.76 -13.88 -16.18
N VAL A 29 -7.45 -14.75 -15.23
CA VAL A 29 -6.72 -14.40 -14.01
C VAL A 29 -5.25 -14.73 -14.19
N LEU A 30 -4.41 -13.69 -14.23
CA LEU A 30 -2.99 -13.72 -14.55
C LEU A 30 -2.19 -13.37 -13.30
N GLY A 31 -1.55 -14.35 -12.67
CA GLY A 31 -0.81 -14.14 -11.42
C GLY A 31 0.63 -13.67 -11.67
N ILE A 32 1.09 -12.67 -10.91
CA ILE A 32 2.52 -12.31 -10.84
C ILE A 32 2.98 -12.47 -9.39
N GLY A 33 4.02 -13.25 -9.16
CA GLY A 33 4.57 -13.48 -7.83
C GLY A 33 6.03 -13.92 -7.87
N ASP A 34 6.67 -13.97 -6.71
CA ASP A 34 8.07 -14.36 -6.55
C ASP A 34 8.27 -15.78 -6.01
N GLN A 35 7.18 -16.45 -5.59
CA GLN A 35 7.22 -17.84 -5.18
C GLN A 35 7.36 -18.77 -6.40
N PRO A 36 8.19 -19.83 -6.35
CA PRO A 36 8.26 -20.85 -7.38
C PRO A 36 6.88 -21.48 -7.65
N TYR A 37 6.55 -21.71 -8.93
CA TYR A 37 5.25 -22.27 -9.31
C TYR A 37 4.95 -23.60 -8.62
N ASP A 38 5.96 -24.47 -8.49
CA ASP A 38 5.78 -25.79 -7.87
C ASP A 38 5.40 -25.73 -6.40
N GLU A 39 5.78 -24.64 -5.72
CA GLU A 39 5.48 -24.38 -4.30
C GLU A 39 4.13 -23.69 -4.07
N LEU A 40 3.46 -23.23 -5.13
CA LEU A 40 2.13 -22.64 -5.02
C LEU A 40 1.11 -23.70 -4.56
N LYS A 41 0.14 -23.27 -3.75
CA LYS A 41 -0.98 -24.12 -3.38
C LYS A 41 -1.73 -24.63 -4.61
N PRO A 42 -2.20 -25.90 -4.61
CA PRO A 42 -3.00 -26.44 -5.70
C PRO A 42 -4.20 -25.56 -6.05
N GLU A 43 -4.91 -25.05 -5.03
CA GLU A 43 -6.08 -24.20 -5.21
C GLU A 43 -5.74 -22.89 -5.93
N LEU A 44 -4.55 -22.33 -5.68
CA LEU A 44 -4.11 -21.15 -6.39
C LEU A 44 -3.76 -21.47 -7.85
N LYS A 45 -3.04 -22.58 -8.10
CA LYS A 45 -2.75 -23.04 -9.47
C LYS A 45 -4.01 -23.20 -10.29
N ASP A 46 -5.04 -23.82 -9.70
CA ASP A 46 -6.34 -24.07 -10.34
C ASP A 46 -7.14 -22.76 -10.57
N SER A 47 -6.86 -21.74 -9.78
CA SER A 47 -7.55 -20.43 -9.84
C SER A 47 -6.91 -19.44 -10.82
N LEU A 48 -5.73 -19.74 -11.35
CA LEU A 48 -5.04 -18.92 -12.33
C LEU A 48 -5.19 -19.47 -13.74
N ASN A 49 -5.18 -18.60 -14.74
CA ASN A 49 -5.04 -18.98 -16.14
C ASN A 49 -3.56 -19.08 -16.52
N GLU A 50 -2.73 -18.22 -15.93
CA GLU A 50 -1.28 -18.26 -16.07
C GLU A 50 -0.60 -17.60 -14.87
N TYR A 51 0.64 -18.01 -14.58
CA TYR A 51 1.46 -17.44 -13.54
C TYR A 51 2.83 -17.04 -14.09
N TYR A 52 3.25 -15.81 -13.82
CA TYR A 52 4.57 -15.31 -14.15
C TYR A 52 5.39 -15.15 -12.88
N LYS A 53 6.49 -15.93 -12.78
CA LYS A 53 7.41 -15.81 -11.64
C LYS A 53 8.42 -14.70 -11.91
N VAL A 54 8.51 -13.74 -10.99
CA VAL A 54 9.59 -12.74 -10.91
C VAL A 54 10.64 -13.16 -9.90
N GLY A 55 11.82 -12.56 -9.93
CA GLY A 55 12.86 -12.79 -8.93
C GLY A 55 12.49 -12.16 -7.57
N SER A 56 11.92 -10.96 -7.61
CA SER A 56 11.40 -10.25 -6.44
C SER A 56 10.28 -9.30 -6.84
N LEU A 57 9.17 -9.33 -6.11
CA LEU A 57 8.09 -8.34 -6.25
C LEU A 57 8.53 -6.92 -5.86
N GLU A 58 9.64 -6.77 -5.11
CA GLU A 58 10.26 -5.47 -4.80
C GLU A 58 10.97 -4.85 -6.00
N ASN A 59 11.32 -5.65 -7.00
CA ASN A 59 11.94 -5.16 -8.22
C ASN A 59 10.86 -4.71 -9.23
N TYR A 60 10.64 -3.39 -9.30
CA TYR A 60 9.63 -2.82 -10.19
C TYR A 60 9.81 -3.22 -11.65
N ASP A 61 11.05 -3.21 -12.15
CA ASP A 61 11.36 -3.56 -13.56
C ASP A 61 10.97 -4.99 -13.89
N GLU A 62 11.15 -5.94 -12.96
CA GLU A 62 10.76 -7.33 -13.20
C GLU A 62 9.24 -7.46 -13.26
N VAL A 63 8.51 -6.79 -12.36
CA VAL A 63 7.05 -6.80 -12.36
C VAL A 63 6.50 -6.09 -13.60
N TYR A 64 7.09 -4.95 -13.99
CA TYR A 64 6.75 -4.23 -15.21
C TYR A 64 6.87 -5.13 -16.45
N ARG A 65 7.97 -5.88 -16.58
CA ARG A 65 8.17 -6.83 -17.69
C ARG A 65 7.16 -7.98 -17.69
N ALA A 66 6.77 -8.44 -16.50
CA ALA A 66 5.72 -9.46 -16.38
C ALA A 66 4.36 -8.92 -16.85
N VAL A 67 4.02 -7.69 -16.52
CA VAL A 67 2.80 -7.00 -17.02
C VAL A 67 2.88 -6.83 -18.53
N ALA A 68 4.04 -6.40 -19.07
CA ALA A 68 4.25 -6.26 -20.49
C ALA A 68 4.11 -7.60 -21.25
N PHE A 69 4.64 -8.69 -20.67
CA PHE A 69 4.48 -10.05 -21.21
C PHE A 69 3.00 -10.45 -21.29
N PHE A 70 2.24 -10.24 -20.23
CA PHE A 70 0.80 -10.54 -20.24
C PHE A 70 0.03 -9.66 -21.22
N THR A 71 0.39 -8.37 -21.30
CA THR A 71 -0.21 -7.45 -22.28
C THR A 71 0.06 -7.91 -23.71
N PHE A 72 1.28 -8.35 -24.01
CA PHE A 72 1.62 -8.91 -25.33
C PHE A 72 0.83 -10.18 -25.63
N LYS A 73 0.70 -11.09 -24.67
CA LYS A 73 0.10 -12.41 -24.85
C LYS A 73 -1.43 -12.40 -24.88
N TYR A 74 -2.05 -11.61 -23.99
CA TYR A 74 -3.50 -11.61 -23.76
C TYR A 74 -4.20 -10.34 -24.28
N GLY A 75 -3.41 -9.36 -24.76
CA GLY A 75 -3.94 -8.07 -25.16
C GLY A 75 -4.13 -7.12 -23.97
N ARG A 76 -5.05 -6.17 -24.10
CA ARG A 76 -5.29 -5.16 -23.08
C ARG A 76 -5.56 -5.80 -21.71
N ILE A 77 -4.92 -5.27 -20.68
CA ILE A 77 -5.23 -5.59 -19.30
C ILE A 77 -6.34 -4.65 -18.82
N ASP A 78 -7.42 -5.23 -18.31
CA ASP A 78 -8.58 -4.46 -17.83
C ASP A 78 -8.47 -4.11 -16.35
N TRP A 79 -7.82 -4.97 -15.55
CA TRP A 79 -7.62 -4.79 -14.12
C TRP A 79 -6.23 -5.25 -13.68
N LEU A 80 -5.65 -4.52 -12.73
CA LEU A 80 -4.42 -4.92 -12.04
C LEU A 80 -4.57 -4.56 -10.57
N GLU A 81 -4.40 -5.53 -9.68
CA GLU A 81 -4.59 -5.34 -8.24
C GLU A 81 -3.82 -6.40 -7.44
N SER A 82 -3.33 -6.03 -6.26
CA SER A 82 -2.77 -6.95 -5.26
C SER A 82 -3.73 -7.22 -4.11
N ASN A 83 -4.74 -6.36 -3.93
CA ASN A 83 -5.61 -6.34 -2.77
C ASN A 83 -4.83 -6.24 -1.44
N ASN A 84 -3.68 -5.57 -1.45
CA ASN A 84 -2.76 -5.46 -0.33
C ASN A 84 -2.23 -4.02 -0.19
N GLU A 85 -2.42 -3.42 1.00
CA GLU A 85 -1.99 -2.05 1.28
C GLU A 85 -0.49 -1.82 1.05
N TYR A 86 0.34 -2.85 1.23
CA TYR A 86 1.79 -2.78 1.00
C TYR A 86 2.13 -2.46 -0.46
N TRP A 87 1.37 -3.00 -1.42
CA TRP A 87 1.61 -2.84 -2.85
C TRP A 87 0.85 -1.69 -3.52
N LEU A 88 0.02 -0.96 -2.79
CA LEU A 88 -0.89 0.06 -3.35
C LEU A 88 -0.22 1.05 -4.32
N GLU A 89 0.94 1.60 -3.95
CA GLU A 89 1.66 2.57 -4.77
C GLU A 89 2.23 1.93 -6.04
N ARG A 90 2.68 0.68 -5.95
CA ARG A 90 3.19 -0.09 -7.11
C ARG A 90 2.06 -0.50 -8.04
N ASP A 91 0.95 -0.96 -7.50
CA ASP A 91 -0.24 -1.27 -8.30
C ASP A 91 -0.71 -0.03 -9.06
N ALA A 92 -0.75 1.12 -8.41
CA ALA A 92 -1.11 2.39 -9.03
C ALA A 92 -0.10 2.83 -10.12
N ALA A 93 1.21 2.66 -9.87
CA ALA A 93 2.26 2.96 -10.84
C ALA A 93 2.12 2.07 -12.08
N LEU A 94 1.95 0.75 -11.90
CA LEU A 94 1.74 -0.18 -13.01
C LEU A 94 0.47 0.14 -13.80
N ARG A 95 -0.64 0.47 -13.12
CA ARG A 95 -1.87 0.90 -13.81
C ARG A 95 -1.65 2.15 -14.64
N THR A 96 -0.93 3.14 -14.11
CA THR A 96 -0.59 4.38 -14.82
C THR A 96 0.28 4.09 -16.04
N ASP A 97 1.35 3.32 -15.89
CA ASP A 97 2.31 3.02 -16.95
C ASP A 97 1.69 2.21 -18.10
N PHE A 98 0.77 1.30 -17.79
CA PHE A 98 0.08 0.46 -18.78
C PHE A 98 -1.28 0.99 -19.20
N HIS A 99 -1.66 2.21 -18.79
CA HIS A 99 -2.95 2.84 -19.10
C HIS A 99 -4.16 1.94 -18.71
N ILE A 100 -4.04 1.24 -17.59
CA ILE A 100 -5.13 0.47 -16.98
C ILE A 100 -5.98 1.44 -16.18
N THR A 101 -7.12 1.84 -16.73
CA THR A 101 -7.95 2.93 -16.19
C THR A 101 -8.90 2.51 -15.07
N SER A 102 -8.99 1.21 -14.78
CA SER A 102 -9.71 0.70 -13.62
C SER A 102 -8.84 0.79 -12.37
N GLY A 103 -9.39 1.29 -11.28
CA GLY A 103 -8.67 1.50 -10.03
C GLY A 103 -7.89 2.82 -9.96
N PHE A 104 -7.27 3.06 -8.82
CA PHE A 104 -6.55 4.30 -8.54
C PHE A 104 -5.22 4.36 -9.29
N GLN A 105 -4.87 5.56 -9.75
CA GLN A 105 -3.64 5.86 -10.48
C GLN A 105 -2.57 6.44 -9.53
N THR A 106 -1.35 6.61 -10.00
CA THR A 106 -0.26 7.19 -9.21
C THR A 106 -0.63 8.54 -8.58
N GLU A 107 -1.35 9.39 -9.32
CA GLU A 107 -1.79 10.70 -8.84
C GLU A 107 -2.81 10.63 -7.70
N ASP A 108 -3.51 9.52 -7.55
CA ASP A 108 -4.49 9.30 -6.48
C ASP A 108 -3.84 8.90 -5.16
N MET A 109 -2.61 8.34 -5.20
CA MET A 109 -1.97 7.73 -4.04
C MET A 109 -1.82 8.66 -2.83
N PRO A 110 -1.49 9.95 -2.97
CA PRO A 110 -1.38 10.82 -1.81
C PRO A 110 -2.65 10.84 -0.93
N ARG A 111 -3.83 10.90 -1.54
CA ARG A 111 -5.11 10.94 -0.79
C ARG A 111 -5.56 9.58 -0.23
N ILE A 112 -4.93 8.48 -0.63
CA ILE A 112 -5.31 7.13 -0.24
C ILE A 112 -4.30 6.52 0.73
N LYS A 113 -3.02 6.86 0.56
CA LYS A 113 -1.90 6.27 1.30
C LYS A 113 -1.44 7.13 2.46
N TYR A 114 -1.45 8.47 2.32
CA TYR A 114 -0.91 9.37 3.32
C TYR A 114 -2.02 9.87 4.26
N LYS A 115 -1.87 9.60 5.57
CA LYS A 115 -2.87 9.94 6.59
C LYS A 115 -3.14 11.45 6.66
N SER A 116 -2.08 12.27 6.54
CA SER A 116 -2.21 13.72 6.48
C SER A 116 -3.07 14.16 5.30
N LYS A 117 -2.85 13.58 4.12
CA LYS A 117 -3.60 13.89 2.92
C LYS A 117 -5.05 13.37 2.96
N MET A 118 -5.27 12.18 3.51
CA MET A 118 -6.63 11.67 3.77
C MET A 118 -7.44 12.66 4.61
N LYS A 119 -6.83 13.23 5.69
CA LYS A 119 -7.49 14.19 6.59
C LYS A 119 -7.92 15.48 5.87
N GLU A 120 -7.10 15.96 4.92
CA GLU A 120 -7.47 17.11 4.08
C GLU A 120 -8.76 16.84 3.28
N TYR A 121 -8.92 15.62 2.76
CA TYR A 121 -10.13 15.21 2.03
C TYR A 121 -11.33 15.02 2.96
N TYR A 122 -11.15 14.41 4.13
CA TYR A 122 -12.21 14.30 5.14
C TYR A 122 -12.69 15.68 5.59
N GLN A 123 -11.77 16.61 5.82
CA GLN A 123 -12.12 17.99 6.17
C GLN A 123 -12.94 18.68 5.07
N LYS A 124 -12.55 18.53 3.80
CA LYS A 124 -13.33 19.05 2.66
C LYS A 124 -14.73 18.43 2.57
N ALA A 125 -14.87 17.19 2.97
CA ALA A 125 -16.15 16.48 3.02
C ALA A 125 -16.98 16.77 4.28
N GLY A 126 -16.49 17.62 5.21
CA GLY A 126 -17.16 17.93 6.48
C GLY A 126 -17.08 16.78 7.51
N ILE A 127 -16.19 15.81 7.31
CA ILE A 127 -16.02 14.66 8.22
C ILE A 127 -15.00 15.03 9.29
N ALA A 128 -15.40 14.94 10.55
CA ALA A 128 -14.51 15.20 11.68
C ALA A 128 -13.44 14.10 11.79
N THR A 129 -12.18 14.52 11.96
CA THR A 129 -11.05 13.65 12.24
C THR A 129 -10.26 14.16 13.44
N ALA A 130 -9.40 13.33 14.03
CA ALA A 130 -8.45 13.79 15.03
C ALA A 130 -7.62 14.96 14.45
N ARG A 131 -7.38 15.98 15.28
CA ARG A 131 -6.41 17.02 14.97
C ARG A 131 -5.04 16.37 14.78
N TYR A 132 -4.19 16.97 13.96
CA TYR A 132 -2.88 16.41 13.71
C TYR A 132 -1.84 17.49 13.46
N HIS A 133 -0.60 17.09 13.65
CA HIS A 133 0.59 17.86 13.31
C HIS A 133 1.61 16.95 12.61
N MET A 134 2.25 17.43 11.57
CA MET A 134 3.40 16.70 10.98
C MET A 134 4.58 16.87 11.91
N VAL A 135 5.17 15.76 12.34
CA VAL A 135 6.30 15.80 13.28
C VAL A 135 7.46 16.56 12.66
N ASP A 136 7.83 17.64 13.29
CA ASP A 136 8.94 18.52 12.96
C ASP A 136 9.96 18.58 14.13
N ASP A 137 10.22 19.74 14.66
CA ASP A 137 11.10 19.91 15.82
C ASP A 137 10.33 19.82 17.15
N PHE A 138 11.08 19.90 18.26
CA PHE A 138 10.52 19.80 19.59
C PHE A 138 9.50 20.93 19.89
N GLU A 139 9.77 22.14 19.49
CA GLU A 139 8.92 23.30 19.76
C GLU A 139 7.60 23.23 18.97
N GLY A 140 7.64 22.81 17.72
CA GLY A 140 6.45 22.58 16.89
C GLY A 140 5.55 21.50 17.46
N CYS A 141 6.14 20.33 17.79
CA CYS A 141 5.41 19.22 18.44
C CYS A 141 4.83 19.64 19.80
N LYS A 142 5.61 20.35 20.62
CA LYS A 142 5.18 20.83 21.94
C LYS A 142 3.99 21.78 21.83
N LYS A 143 4.04 22.74 20.91
CA LYS A 143 2.93 23.67 20.68
C LYS A 143 1.64 22.93 20.31
N PHE A 144 1.73 21.94 19.45
CA PHE A 144 0.56 21.12 19.11
C PHE A 144 0.02 20.36 20.34
N ILE A 145 0.90 19.80 21.17
CA ILE A 145 0.52 19.08 22.38
C ILE A 145 -0.13 20.03 23.41
N GLU A 146 0.32 21.27 23.53
CA GLU A 146 -0.33 22.28 24.37
C GLU A 146 -1.78 22.54 23.98
N GLU A 147 -2.11 22.38 22.69
CA GLU A 147 -3.49 22.54 22.19
C GLU A 147 -4.37 21.30 22.39
N VAL A 148 -3.80 20.08 22.32
CA VAL A 148 -4.58 18.83 22.30
C VAL A 148 -4.46 18.02 23.58
N GLY A 149 -3.39 18.22 24.37
CA GLY A 149 -3.06 17.47 25.57
C GLY A 149 -2.39 16.13 25.30
N TYR A 150 -1.76 15.58 26.33
CA TYR A 150 -1.31 14.19 26.32
C TYR A 150 -2.44 13.22 26.66
N PRO A 151 -2.40 11.95 26.25
CA PRO A 151 -1.40 11.37 25.38
C PRO A 151 -1.63 11.70 23.91
N VAL A 152 -0.54 11.74 23.13
CA VAL A 152 -0.58 11.80 21.66
C VAL A 152 -0.08 10.51 21.05
N VAL A 153 -0.51 10.21 19.83
CA VAL A 153 -0.05 9.06 19.05
C VAL A 153 0.76 9.55 17.86
N VAL A 154 1.98 9.04 17.73
CA VAL A 154 2.88 9.36 16.62
C VAL A 154 3.08 8.11 15.77
N LYS A 155 2.92 8.24 14.46
CA LYS A 155 2.96 7.12 13.51
C LYS A 155 3.45 7.58 12.15
N PRO A 156 4.03 6.69 11.30
CA PRO A 156 4.40 7.04 9.93
C PRO A 156 3.17 7.50 9.14
N ASP A 157 3.32 8.56 8.35
CA ASP A 157 2.23 9.13 7.56
C ASP A 157 1.69 8.14 6.51
N ASN A 158 2.56 7.31 5.91
CA ASN A 158 2.20 6.26 4.95
C ASN A 158 2.35 4.82 5.50
N GLY A 159 2.56 4.63 6.80
CA GLY A 159 2.75 3.31 7.42
C GLY A 159 1.51 2.42 7.33
N VAL A 160 1.74 1.11 7.32
CA VAL A 160 0.72 0.06 7.29
C VAL A 160 0.75 -0.80 8.56
N GLY A 161 -0.38 -1.38 8.94
CA GLY A 161 -0.47 -2.38 10.00
C GLY A 161 -0.08 -1.88 11.40
N ALA A 162 -0.23 -0.57 11.69
CA ALA A 162 0.20 0.07 12.94
C ALA A 162 1.71 -0.10 13.25
N SER A 163 2.51 -0.44 12.26
CA SER A 163 3.96 -0.52 12.39
C SER A 163 4.52 0.85 12.79
N ASP A 164 5.50 0.84 13.70
CA ASP A 164 6.21 2.03 14.17
C ASP A 164 5.27 3.14 14.73
N THR A 165 4.23 2.72 15.44
CA THR A 165 3.27 3.60 16.10
C THR A 165 3.64 3.74 17.57
N HIS A 166 3.79 4.98 18.03
CA HIS A 166 4.22 5.32 19.40
C HIS A 166 3.13 6.13 20.09
N ARG A 167 2.79 5.75 21.33
CA ARG A 167 1.98 6.57 22.22
C ARG A 167 2.93 7.33 23.15
N LEU A 168 2.82 8.65 23.14
CA LEU A 168 3.63 9.53 24.01
C LEU A 168 2.72 10.13 25.07
N SER A 169 3.11 9.98 26.34
CA SER A 169 2.31 10.32 27.49
C SER A 169 2.79 11.59 28.22
N ASP A 170 4.01 12.04 27.93
CA ASP A 170 4.62 13.21 28.53
C ASP A 170 5.75 13.81 27.66
N GLU A 171 6.35 14.90 28.14
CA GLU A 171 7.42 15.62 27.45
C GLU A 171 8.73 14.81 27.38
N GLU A 172 9.01 13.96 28.35
CA GLU A 172 10.22 13.13 28.36
C GLU A 172 10.16 12.07 27.23
N GLU A 173 8.99 11.43 27.09
CA GLU A 173 8.77 10.49 25.97
C GLU A 173 8.83 11.17 24.61
N LEU A 174 8.33 12.41 24.48
CA LEU A 174 8.49 13.20 23.26
C LEU A 174 9.96 13.47 22.92
N ARG A 175 10.77 13.91 23.91
CA ARG A 175 12.21 14.15 23.73
C ARG A 175 12.96 12.87 23.32
N THR A 176 12.62 11.77 23.97
CA THR A 176 13.20 10.45 23.68
C THR A 176 12.88 10.02 22.25
N PHE A 177 11.61 10.14 21.84
CA PHE A 177 11.18 9.82 20.47
C PHE A 177 11.91 10.67 19.42
N LEU A 178 11.97 11.99 19.59
CA LEU A 178 12.65 12.88 18.64
C LEU A 178 14.16 12.61 18.57
N THR A 179 14.79 12.31 19.71
CA THR A 179 16.20 11.94 19.76
C THR A 179 16.44 10.64 19.00
N TYR A 180 15.62 9.63 19.22
CA TYR A 180 15.69 8.36 18.49
C TYR A 180 15.55 8.58 16.97
N LYS A 181 14.59 9.38 16.54
CA LYS A 181 14.37 9.69 15.12
C LYS A 181 15.50 10.53 14.50
N SER A 182 16.18 11.38 15.26
CA SER A 182 17.34 12.14 14.77
C SER A 182 18.56 11.23 14.50
N ILE A 183 18.73 10.17 15.29
CA ILE A 183 19.81 9.18 15.13
C ILE A 183 19.47 8.16 14.02
N HIS A 184 18.19 7.84 13.87
CA HIS A 184 17.65 6.89 12.88
C HIS A 184 16.62 7.63 12.00
N PRO A 185 17.09 8.49 11.07
CA PRO A 185 16.16 9.28 10.26
C PRO A 185 15.28 8.33 9.43
N PRO A 186 13.96 8.48 9.54
CA PRO A 186 13.04 7.63 8.79
C PRO A 186 12.99 8.03 7.31
N ASP A 187 12.69 7.07 6.45
CA ASP A 187 12.44 7.32 5.03
C ASP A 187 11.13 8.09 4.79
N VAL A 188 10.25 8.16 5.79
CA VAL A 188 8.93 8.77 5.69
C VAL A 188 8.66 9.74 6.85
N SER A 189 7.84 10.75 6.59
CA SER A 189 7.39 11.69 7.63
C SER A 189 6.45 11.02 8.63
N TYR A 190 6.39 11.58 9.83
CA TYR A 190 5.49 11.14 10.89
C TYR A 190 4.38 12.15 11.10
N ILE A 191 3.19 11.63 11.43
CA ILE A 191 2.02 12.39 11.86
C ILE A 191 1.79 12.15 13.35
N MET A 192 1.52 13.20 14.08
CA MET A 192 1.13 13.22 15.50
C MET A 192 -0.36 13.55 15.62
N GLU A 193 -1.12 12.77 16.40
CA GLU A 193 -2.56 12.93 16.63
C GLU A 193 -2.90 12.91 18.11
#